data_2d955124cbbde50d3033e6ad1485688a
#
_entry.id   2d955124cbbde50d3033e6ad1485688a
#
_cell.length_a   1.000
_cell.length_b   1.000
_cell.length_c   1.000
_cell.angle_alpha   90.00
_cell.angle_beta   90.00
_cell.angle_gamma   90.00
#
_symmetry.space_group_name_H-M   'P 1'
#
loop_
_entity.id
_entity.type
_entity.pdbx_description
1 polymer ?
#
loop_
_entity_poly.entity_id
_entity_poly.type
_entity_poly.pdbx_seq_one_letter_code
_entity_poly.pdbx_strand_id
1 'polypeptide(L)'
;MPKPPLSDAIQDYLKELYHLQANGGRVTVTALAREQQVSPASASAMVKKLAALDLVEHAPYRGVRLTPSGEKVAVEVIRHHRLLELYLARTLGLVVDVVDVQAERLEHVLSEELEARIDNALGYPTHDPHGDPIPNADLEWPK
;
A
#
# COMPACT_ATOMS: atom_id res chain seq x y z
N MET A 1 19.30 8.89 13.03
CA MET A 1 17.99 8.65 13.65
C MET A 1 17.04 8.07 12.61
N PRO A 2 16.37 6.98 12.92
CA PRO A 2 15.34 6.49 12.02
C PRO A 2 14.22 7.52 11.94
N LYS A 3 13.68 7.69 10.73
CA LYS A 3 12.51 8.56 10.55
C LYS A 3 11.31 7.92 11.27
N PRO A 4 10.44 8.71 11.89
CA PRO A 4 9.21 8.14 12.46
C PRO A 4 8.42 7.44 11.36
N PRO A 5 7.72 6.34 11.69
CA PRO A 5 6.90 5.65 10.69
C PRO A 5 5.80 6.58 10.16
N LEU A 6 5.48 6.43 8.88
CA LEU A 6 4.38 7.15 8.27
C LEU A 6 3.05 6.68 8.89
N SER A 7 2.10 7.59 9.04
CA SER A 7 0.79 7.24 9.59
C SER A 7 0.07 6.23 8.70
N ASP A 8 -0.87 5.50 9.29
CA ASP A 8 -1.71 4.54 8.56
C ASP A 8 -2.45 5.24 7.42
N ALA A 9 -2.98 6.42 7.67
CA ALA A 9 -3.70 7.19 6.67
C ALA A 9 -2.79 7.55 5.48
N ILE A 10 -1.56 7.96 5.73
CA ILE A 10 -0.60 8.26 4.67
C ILE A 10 -0.32 7.01 3.84
N GLN A 11 -0.07 5.88 4.48
CA GLN A 11 0.18 4.62 3.80
C GLN A 11 -1.02 4.18 2.95
N ASP A 12 -2.24 4.32 3.47
CA ASP A 12 -3.46 3.98 2.73
C ASP A 12 -3.65 4.85 1.49
N TYR A 13 -3.40 6.15 1.59
CA TYR A 13 -3.48 7.05 0.44
C TYR A 13 -2.46 6.69 -0.63
N LEU A 14 -1.23 6.37 -0.24
CA LEU A 14 -0.18 6.01 -1.20
C LEU A 14 -0.50 4.69 -1.89
N LYS A 15 -0.99 3.71 -1.14
CA LYS A 15 -1.41 2.42 -1.69
C LYS A 15 -2.54 2.62 -2.70
N GLU A 16 -3.55 3.42 -2.36
CA GLU A 16 -4.67 3.69 -3.25
C GLU A 16 -4.25 4.45 -4.51
N LEU A 17 -3.36 5.43 -4.36
CA LEU A 17 -2.80 6.14 -5.51
C LEU A 17 -2.09 5.19 -6.46
N TYR A 18 -1.34 4.24 -5.91
CA TYR A 18 -0.66 3.23 -6.72
C TYR A 18 -1.65 2.42 -7.55
N HIS A 19 -2.74 1.97 -6.94
CA HIS A 19 -3.77 1.20 -7.65
C HIS A 19 -4.49 2.04 -8.71
N LEU A 20 -4.87 3.26 -8.38
CA LEU A 20 -5.55 4.16 -9.33
C LEU A 20 -4.64 4.56 -10.49
N GLN A 21 -3.35 4.76 -10.21
CA GLN A 21 -2.35 5.15 -11.20
C GLN A 21 -2.03 4.03 -12.19
N ALA A 22 -2.29 2.78 -11.82
CA ALA A 22 -2.05 1.63 -12.69
C ALA A 22 -2.86 1.69 -13.99
N ASN A 23 -3.97 2.43 -13.98
CA ASN A 23 -4.80 2.64 -15.18
C ASN A 23 -4.27 3.75 -16.08
N GLY A 24 -3.10 4.28 -15.77
CA GLY A 24 -2.40 5.28 -16.57
C GLY A 24 -2.66 6.72 -16.16
N GLY A 25 -1.58 7.48 -16.06
CA GLY A 25 -1.68 8.92 -15.85
C GLY A 25 -1.88 9.37 -14.42
N ARG A 26 -2.21 10.65 -14.28
CA ARG A 26 -2.41 11.27 -12.98
C ARG A 26 -3.80 10.98 -12.45
N VAL A 27 -3.92 10.95 -11.13
CA VAL A 27 -5.17 10.68 -10.42
C VAL A 27 -5.77 11.99 -9.97
N THR A 28 -7.07 12.19 -10.20
CA THR A 28 -7.75 13.41 -9.74
C THR A 28 -7.96 13.33 -8.21
N VAL A 29 -7.96 14.49 -7.55
CA VAL A 29 -8.25 14.57 -6.12
C VAL A 29 -9.66 14.03 -5.83
N THR A 30 -10.61 14.28 -6.75
CA THR A 30 -11.98 13.78 -6.62
C THR A 30 -12.04 12.25 -6.63
N ALA A 31 -11.30 11.61 -7.55
CA ALA A 31 -11.24 10.15 -7.62
C ALA A 31 -10.61 9.57 -6.34
N LEU A 32 -9.54 10.20 -5.87
CA LEU A 32 -8.87 9.77 -4.64
C LEU A 32 -9.80 9.91 -3.41
N ALA A 33 -10.52 11.02 -3.32
CA ALA A 33 -11.49 11.26 -2.24
C ALA A 33 -12.57 10.19 -2.23
N ARG A 34 -13.07 9.82 -3.40
CA ARG A 34 -14.10 8.78 -3.55
C ARG A 34 -13.59 7.43 -3.04
N GLU A 35 -12.40 7.03 -3.48
CA GLU A 35 -11.84 5.74 -3.07
C GLU A 35 -11.53 5.69 -1.58
N GLN A 36 -11.09 6.81 -1.00
CA GLN A 36 -10.80 6.89 0.44
C GLN A 36 -12.04 7.16 1.28
N GLN A 37 -13.19 7.38 0.65
CA GLN A 37 -14.46 7.68 1.33
C GLN A 37 -14.35 8.91 2.24
N VAL A 38 -13.72 9.95 1.73
CA VAL A 38 -13.55 11.22 2.42
C VAL A 38 -14.04 12.37 1.55
N SER A 39 -14.16 13.57 2.13
CA SER A 39 -14.53 14.74 1.35
C SER A 39 -13.39 15.18 0.42
N PRO A 40 -13.69 15.85 -0.69
CA PRO A 40 -12.64 16.43 -1.54
C PRO A 40 -11.70 17.37 -0.78
N ALA A 41 -12.22 18.13 0.17
CA ALA A 41 -11.41 19.01 1.01
C ALA A 41 -10.41 18.24 1.85
N SER A 42 -10.83 17.12 2.45
CA SER A 42 -9.95 16.26 3.24
C SER A 42 -8.87 15.62 2.36
N ALA A 43 -9.24 15.13 1.19
CA ALA A 43 -8.30 14.54 0.25
C ALA A 43 -7.29 15.60 -0.24
N SER A 44 -7.75 16.81 -0.53
CA SER A 44 -6.88 17.90 -0.95
C SER A 44 -5.87 18.27 0.13
N ALA A 45 -6.30 18.32 1.39
CA ALA A 45 -5.40 18.59 2.52
C ALA A 45 -4.34 17.50 2.67
N MET A 46 -4.74 16.23 2.51
CA MET A 46 -3.79 15.10 2.57
C MET A 46 -2.80 15.16 1.40
N VAL A 47 -3.26 15.47 0.20
CA VAL A 47 -2.39 15.60 -0.98
C VAL A 47 -1.30 16.67 -0.74
N LYS A 48 -1.66 17.80 -0.13
CA LYS A 48 -0.69 18.84 0.21
C LYS A 48 0.34 18.31 1.20
N LYS A 49 -0.08 17.54 2.19
CA LYS A 49 0.81 16.92 3.17
C LYS A 49 1.75 15.92 2.51
N LEU A 50 1.22 15.08 1.63
CA LEU A 50 2.02 14.10 0.87
C LEU A 50 3.04 14.78 -0.04
N ALA A 51 2.66 15.90 -0.67
CA ALA A 51 3.57 16.67 -1.50
C ALA A 51 4.70 17.30 -0.67
N ALA A 52 4.37 17.81 0.52
CA ALA A 52 5.36 18.35 1.44
C ALA A 52 6.37 17.30 1.91
N LEU A 53 5.96 16.02 1.96
CA LEU A 53 6.82 14.89 2.31
C LEU A 53 7.55 14.31 1.09
N ASP A 54 7.39 14.90 -0.08
CA ASP A 54 7.97 14.44 -1.35
C ASP A 54 7.53 13.03 -1.75
N LEU A 55 6.29 12.69 -1.39
CA LEU A 55 5.71 11.38 -1.72
C LEU A 55 4.80 11.43 -2.96
N VAL A 56 4.31 12.62 -3.30
CA VAL A 56 3.51 12.83 -4.50
C VAL A 56 3.90 14.15 -5.18
N GLU A 57 3.59 14.24 -6.47
CA GLU A 57 3.63 15.49 -7.24
C GLU A 57 2.18 15.88 -7.51
N HIS A 58 1.81 17.09 -7.14
CA HIS A 58 0.48 17.63 -7.39
C HIS A 58 0.58 18.80 -8.36
N ALA A 59 -0.03 18.66 -9.54
CA ALA A 59 -0.13 19.74 -10.51
C ALA A 59 -1.59 20.22 -10.51
N PRO A 60 -1.85 21.52 -10.23
CA PRO A 60 -3.22 22.05 -10.26
C PRO A 60 -3.90 21.71 -11.59
N TYR A 61 -5.15 21.26 -11.52
CA TYR A 61 -5.98 20.86 -12.68
C TYR A 61 -5.50 19.62 -13.43
N ARG A 62 -4.32 19.06 -13.08
CA ARG A 62 -3.78 17.89 -13.75
C ARG A 62 -3.81 16.63 -12.87
N GLY A 63 -4.01 16.82 -11.56
CA GLY A 63 -4.08 15.71 -10.63
C GLY A 63 -2.77 15.37 -9.93
N VAL A 64 -2.74 14.19 -9.32
CA VAL A 64 -1.70 13.73 -8.41
C VAL A 64 -0.99 12.50 -9.00
N ARG A 65 0.30 12.41 -8.77
CA ARG A 65 1.12 11.26 -9.16
C ARG A 65 2.12 10.96 -8.07
N LEU A 66 2.40 9.67 -7.84
CA LEU A 66 3.43 9.25 -6.89
C LEU A 66 4.81 9.66 -7.38
N THR A 67 5.66 10.11 -6.45
CA THR A 67 7.10 10.20 -6.70
C THR A 67 7.71 8.80 -6.59
N PRO A 68 8.99 8.60 -7.01
CA PRO A 68 9.65 7.32 -6.76
C PRO A 68 9.65 6.94 -5.27
N SER A 69 9.81 7.90 -4.37
CA SER A 69 9.73 7.65 -2.92
C SER A 69 8.35 7.20 -2.48
N GLY A 70 7.29 7.85 -3.00
CA GLY A 70 5.91 7.48 -2.71
C GLY A 70 5.55 6.10 -3.26
N GLU A 71 6.02 5.80 -4.46
CA GLU A 71 5.81 4.51 -5.09
C GLU A 71 6.45 3.38 -4.28
N LYS A 72 7.67 3.61 -3.78
CA LYS A 72 8.36 2.63 -2.93
C LYS A 72 7.56 2.32 -1.66
N VAL A 73 7.04 3.33 -0.99
CA VAL A 73 6.21 3.15 0.21
C VAL A 73 4.95 2.37 -0.14
N ALA A 74 4.28 2.74 -1.23
CA ALA A 74 3.05 2.06 -1.66
C ALA A 74 3.29 0.58 -1.93
N VAL A 75 4.34 0.25 -2.67
CA VAL A 75 4.67 -1.15 -3.00
C VAL A 75 5.02 -1.95 -1.75
N GLU A 76 5.72 -1.33 -0.79
CA GLU A 76 6.04 -1.97 0.49
C GLU A 76 4.77 -2.31 1.27
N VAL A 77 3.81 -1.40 1.35
CA VAL A 77 2.53 -1.65 2.04
C VAL A 77 1.75 -2.76 1.33
N ILE A 78 1.74 -2.75 0.00
CA ILE A 78 1.09 -3.80 -0.80
C ILE A 78 1.73 -5.16 -0.51
N ARG A 79 3.07 -5.22 -0.45
CA ARG A 79 3.77 -6.45 -0.10
C ARG A 79 3.35 -6.96 1.28
N HIS A 80 3.33 -6.09 2.29
CA HIS A 80 2.91 -6.44 3.65
C HIS A 80 1.50 -7.01 3.64
N HIS A 81 0.58 -6.35 2.97
CA HIS A 81 -0.81 -6.78 2.88
C HIS A 81 -0.93 -8.19 2.28
N ARG A 82 -0.30 -8.40 1.13
CA ARG A 82 -0.42 -9.68 0.40
C ARG A 82 0.29 -10.84 1.09
N LEU A 83 1.44 -10.58 1.72
CA LEU A 83 2.11 -11.59 2.56
C LEU A 83 1.25 -11.97 3.76
N LEU A 84 0.65 -10.99 4.43
CA LEU A 84 -0.22 -11.23 5.56
C LEU A 84 -1.47 -12.00 5.17
N GLU A 85 -2.08 -11.67 4.04
CA GLU A 85 -3.24 -12.43 3.54
C GLU A 85 -2.89 -13.90 3.38
N LEU A 86 -1.76 -14.18 2.75
CA LEU A 86 -1.34 -15.57 2.51
C LEU A 86 -1.02 -16.29 3.82
N TYR A 87 -0.32 -15.63 4.73
CA TYR A 87 0.01 -16.19 6.04
C TYR A 87 -1.24 -16.53 6.85
N LEU A 88 -2.18 -15.59 6.93
CA LEU A 88 -3.42 -15.76 7.69
C LEU A 88 -4.28 -16.88 7.09
N ALA A 89 -4.36 -16.96 5.78
CA ALA A 89 -5.14 -18.00 5.10
C ALA A 89 -4.48 -19.37 5.25
N ARG A 90 -3.19 -19.47 4.94
CA ARG A 90 -2.50 -20.76 4.88
C ARG A 90 -2.14 -21.32 6.25
N THR A 91 -1.68 -20.46 7.17
CA THR A 91 -1.19 -20.89 8.48
C THR A 91 -2.29 -20.92 9.52
N LEU A 92 -3.18 -19.93 9.53
CA LEU A 92 -4.25 -19.83 10.52
C LEU A 92 -5.61 -20.30 9.99
N GLY A 93 -5.71 -20.63 8.71
CA GLY A 93 -6.94 -21.16 8.12
C GLY A 93 -8.09 -20.15 8.04
N LEU A 94 -7.80 -18.86 8.05
CA LEU A 94 -8.84 -17.84 7.96
C LEU A 94 -9.46 -17.80 6.56
N VAL A 95 -10.77 -17.58 6.49
CA VAL A 95 -11.46 -17.45 5.21
C VAL A 95 -11.15 -16.11 4.54
N VAL A 96 -11.29 -16.07 3.21
CA VAL A 96 -10.90 -14.93 2.38
C VAL A 96 -11.47 -13.59 2.86
N ASP A 97 -12.75 -13.56 3.22
CA ASP A 97 -13.40 -12.31 3.67
C ASP A 97 -12.81 -11.74 4.97
N VAL A 98 -12.38 -12.64 5.88
CA VAL A 98 -11.78 -12.25 7.15
C VAL A 98 -10.32 -11.85 6.97
N VAL A 99 -9.63 -12.52 6.06
CA VAL A 99 -8.20 -12.33 5.78
C VAL A 99 -7.90 -10.89 5.36
N ASP A 100 -8.69 -10.36 4.44
CA ASP A 100 -8.47 -9.02 3.89
C ASP A 100 -8.55 -7.95 4.98
N VAL A 101 -9.58 -8.02 5.82
CA VAL A 101 -9.78 -7.07 6.91
C VAL A 101 -8.63 -7.12 7.92
N GLN A 102 -8.19 -8.32 8.30
CA GLN A 102 -7.10 -8.48 9.26
C GLN A 102 -5.75 -8.03 8.66
N ALA A 103 -5.49 -8.37 7.40
CA ALA A 103 -4.27 -7.95 6.71
C ALA A 103 -4.19 -6.42 6.64
N GLU A 104 -5.31 -5.76 6.36
CA GLU A 104 -5.38 -4.30 6.29
C GLU A 104 -4.98 -3.63 7.61
N ARG A 105 -5.37 -4.22 8.74
CA ARG A 105 -5.00 -3.72 10.07
C ARG A 105 -3.53 -3.96 10.39
N LEU A 106 -3.00 -5.12 10.03
CA LEU A 106 -1.65 -5.53 10.39
C LEU A 106 -0.57 -4.96 9.46
N GLU A 107 -0.91 -4.61 8.23
CA GLU A 107 0.06 -4.15 7.24
C GLU A 107 0.84 -2.90 7.67
N HIS A 108 0.24 -2.06 8.49
CA HIS A 108 0.84 -0.81 8.95
C HIS A 108 1.81 -0.98 10.11
N VAL A 109 1.76 -2.10 10.81
CA VAL A 109 2.56 -2.35 12.01
C VAL A 109 3.53 -3.53 11.86
N LEU A 110 3.58 -4.14 10.69
CA LEU A 110 4.46 -5.28 10.42
C LEU A 110 5.92 -4.84 10.43
N SER A 111 6.71 -5.43 11.35
CA SER A 111 8.14 -5.14 11.41
C SER A 111 8.89 -5.87 10.29
N GLU A 112 10.07 -5.35 9.94
CA GLU A 112 10.91 -6.00 8.92
C GLU A 112 11.32 -7.41 9.34
N GLU A 113 11.60 -7.61 10.62
CA GLU A 113 11.97 -8.94 11.13
C GLU A 113 10.81 -9.93 10.97
N LEU A 114 9.61 -9.54 11.38
CA LEU A 114 8.45 -10.42 11.27
C LEU A 114 8.09 -10.67 9.81
N GLU A 115 8.17 -9.65 8.96
CA GLU A 115 7.96 -9.78 7.53
C GLU A 115 8.90 -10.82 6.91
N ALA A 116 10.19 -10.75 7.24
CA ALA A 116 11.18 -11.69 6.73
C ALA A 116 10.89 -13.12 7.19
N ARG A 117 10.45 -13.30 8.44
CA ARG A 117 10.12 -14.61 8.97
C ARG A 117 8.87 -15.20 8.34
N ILE A 118 7.87 -14.38 8.09
CA ILE A 118 6.65 -14.78 7.38
C ILE A 118 6.99 -15.20 5.95
N ASP A 119 7.77 -14.40 5.26
CA ASP A 119 8.20 -14.68 3.89
C ASP A 119 8.92 -16.02 3.81
N ASN A 120 9.89 -16.24 4.70
CA ASN A 120 10.63 -17.49 4.79
C ASN A 120 9.70 -18.67 5.10
N ALA A 121 8.83 -18.52 6.11
CA ALA A 121 7.90 -19.57 6.53
C ALA A 121 6.95 -20.00 5.41
N LEU A 122 6.61 -19.06 4.53
CA LEU A 122 5.73 -19.33 3.38
C LEU A 122 6.50 -19.81 2.14
N GLY A 123 7.83 -19.92 2.23
CA GLY A 123 8.66 -20.38 1.13
C GLY A 123 8.86 -19.33 0.03
N TYR A 124 8.92 -18.07 0.39
CA TYR A 124 9.11 -16.93 -0.52
C TYR A 124 8.04 -16.89 -1.62
N PRO A 125 6.77 -16.74 -1.23
CA PRO A 125 5.66 -16.82 -2.17
C PRO A 125 5.66 -15.66 -3.16
N THR A 126 5.10 -15.90 -4.34
CA THR A 126 5.01 -14.90 -5.41
C THR A 126 3.59 -14.38 -5.61
N HIS A 127 2.59 -15.06 -5.05
CA HIS A 127 1.17 -14.70 -5.22
C HIS A 127 0.39 -14.92 -3.93
N ASP A 128 -0.61 -14.08 -3.70
CA ASP A 128 -1.48 -14.17 -2.54
C ASP A 128 -2.65 -15.16 -2.78
N PRO A 129 -3.58 -15.35 -1.81
CA PRO A 129 -4.69 -16.29 -2.01
C PRO A 129 -5.63 -15.93 -3.16
N HIS A 130 -5.66 -14.68 -3.59
CA HIS A 130 -6.48 -14.22 -4.71
C HIS A 130 -5.76 -14.37 -6.06
N GLY A 131 -4.49 -14.76 -6.06
CA GLY A 131 -3.67 -14.81 -7.26
C GLY A 131 -2.99 -13.50 -7.60
N ASP A 132 -3.04 -12.52 -6.71
CA ASP A 132 -2.37 -11.24 -6.93
C ASP A 132 -0.87 -11.36 -6.64
N PRO A 133 -0.01 -10.72 -7.46
CA PRO A 133 1.44 -10.86 -7.28
C PRO A 133 1.93 -10.20 -5.99
N ILE A 134 2.90 -10.84 -5.34
CA ILE A 134 3.55 -10.32 -4.14
C ILE A 134 4.94 -9.80 -4.53
N PRO A 135 5.23 -8.50 -4.36
CA PRO A 135 6.58 -8.00 -4.59
C PRO A 135 7.57 -8.69 -3.65
N ASN A 136 8.80 -8.91 -4.10
CA ASN A 136 9.82 -9.52 -3.25
C ASN A 136 10.38 -8.51 -2.24
N ALA A 137 11.37 -8.94 -1.43
CA ALA A 137 11.97 -8.09 -0.40
C ALA A 137 12.66 -6.84 -0.97
N ASP A 138 13.07 -6.87 -2.24
CA ASP A 138 13.64 -5.72 -2.93
C ASP A 138 12.58 -4.87 -3.64
N LEU A 139 11.30 -5.17 -3.39
CA LEU A 139 10.14 -4.50 -3.95
C LEU A 139 10.04 -4.64 -5.48
N GLU A 140 10.51 -5.77 -5.98
CA GLU A 140 10.40 -6.12 -7.40
C GLU A 140 9.23 -7.08 -7.60
N TRP A 141 8.49 -6.87 -8.69
CA TRP A 141 7.35 -7.72 -9.02
C TRP A 141 7.79 -9.07 -9.59
N PRO A 142 7.02 -10.15 -9.34
CA PRO A 142 7.32 -11.45 -9.97
C PRO A 142 7.26 -11.33 -11.49
N LYS A 143 8.13 -12.09 -12.14
CA LYS A 143 8.15 -12.14 -13.61
C LYS A 143 7.01 -13.00 -14.16
#